data_f67ed3466cde965819fd6c2767e2a75d
#
_entry.id   f67ed3466cde965819fd6c2767e2a75d
#
_cell.length_a   1.000
_cell.length_b   1.000
_cell.length_c   1.000
_cell.angle_alpha   90.00
_cell.angle_beta   90.00
_cell.angle_gamma   90.00
#
_symmetry.space_group_name_H-M   'P 1'
#
loop_
_entity.id
_entity.type
_entity.pdbx_description
1 polymer ?
#
loop_
_entity_poly.entity_id
_entity_poly.type
_entity_poly.pdbx_seq_one_letter_code
_entity_poly.pdbx_strand_id
1 'polypeptide(L)'
;MYKRQAPAHPLLAEQWADLNNNANLVFGYESPDGAHWLATTDDAIRDAWQSAFDTSDADAETARCLITGKEAGIARIHPAIKGVMGAQAAGAALVSFNAPAFCSYGHEQGANAPVSEYAAFAYTTALNLLLADRNCCQRIGDTTIVCWAENASPAYSNAMLMFFCGGAEARGVSESDLAAALKALSQGRPVSFLDDKLDPNQNFYVLGISPNAARLSVRFFLHNSFGQFAKNLQDHADRLSITRPAFDKRENLSVWALAQETVNQRSRDKNPSPQLVGDLLRAILTGGPYPATLLNGVTLRIRAEREVTRGRAAILKAYYLRNYPTELNKEVFTVSLNESSNVPYVLGRLFSVLETIQSVANPGINATIKDRYFNSACATPATAFPTLVKLAQKHLQKMSTPNEVHFSKQLTELMAQLPETGFPARLSLPEQGAFEIGYYHQTQKRFAKKNEEE
;
A
#
# COMPACT_ATOMS: atom_id res chain seq x y z
N MET A 1 18.70 -48.72 12.10
CA MET A 1 18.03 -47.90 13.14
C MET A 1 18.96 -47.81 14.32
N TYR A 2 19.82 -46.79 14.40
CA TYR A 2 20.71 -46.59 15.55
C TYR A 2 19.87 -46.08 16.71
N LYS A 3 19.83 -46.83 17.81
CA LYS A 3 19.22 -46.36 19.04
C LYS A 3 20.08 -45.18 19.55
N ARG A 4 19.49 -44.01 19.68
CA ARG A 4 20.15 -42.84 20.29
C ARG A 4 20.49 -43.22 21.74
N GLN A 5 21.76 -43.33 22.03
CA GLN A 5 22.25 -43.61 23.39
C GLN A 5 22.55 -42.28 24.10
N ALA A 6 22.32 -42.24 25.39
CA ALA A 6 22.71 -41.08 26.20
C ALA A 6 24.20 -40.83 26.08
N PRO A 7 24.66 -39.59 26.03
CA PRO A 7 26.09 -39.28 25.86
C PRO A 7 26.88 -39.78 27.05
N ALA A 8 28.05 -40.36 26.78
CA ALA A 8 28.99 -40.76 27.81
C ALA A 8 29.67 -39.54 28.48
N HIS A 9 29.61 -38.36 27.85
CA HIS A 9 30.29 -37.16 28.33
C HIS A 9 29.37 -36.30 29.21
N PRO A 10 29.74 -35.94 30.45
CA PRO A 10 28.91 -35.19 31.37
C PRO A 10 28.40 -33.84 30.82
N LEU A 11 29.22 -33.12 30.04
CA LEU A 11 28.90 -31.83 29.46
C LEU A 11 27.74 -31.88 28.44
N LEU A 12 27.46 -33.06 27.85
CA LEU A 12 26.37 -33.25 26.92
C LEU A 12 25.10 -33.73 27.60
N ALA A 13 25.15 -34.12 28.87
CA ALA A 13 24.01 -34.67 29.59
C ALA A 13 22.91 -33.63 29.82
N GLU A 14 23.29 -32.39 30.11
CA GLU A 14 22.33 -31.29 30.32
C GLU A 14 21.59 -30.88 29.05
N GLN A 15 22.26 -30.88 27.89
CA GLN A 15 21.70 -30.50 26.61
C GLN A 15 21.16 -31.71 25.83
N TRP A 16 21.15 -32.91 26.43
CA TRP A 16 20.75 -34.15 25.71
C TRP A 16 19.35 -34.11 25.18
N ALA A 17 18.42 -33.48 25.89
CA ALA A 17 17.04 -33.34 25.48
C ALA A 17 16.95 -32.48 24.21
N ASP A 18 17.67 -31.38 24.11
CA ASP A 18 17.70 -30.46 22.97
C ASP A 18 18.34 -31.12 21.75
N LEU A 19 19.50 -31.78 21.98
CA LEU A 19 20.19 -32.55 20.94
C LEU A 19 19.31 -33.67 20.35
N ASN A 20 18.50 -34.29 21.19
CA ASN A 20 17.59 -35.35 20.77
C ASN A 20 16.34 -34.84 20.04
N ASN A 21 16.01 -33.56 20.22
CA ASN A 21 14.87 -32.88 19.57
C ASN A 21 15.24 -32.18 18.26
N ASN A 22 16.27 -32.66 17.56
CA ASN A 22 16.75 -32.06 16.30
C ASN A 22 17.21 -30.61 16.41
N ALA A 23 17.86 -30.25 17.51
CA ALA A 23 18.49 -28.93 17.63
C ALA A 23 19.55 -28.73 16.53
N ASN A 24 19.63 -27.51 16.01
CA ASN A 24 20.70 -27.14 15.10
C ASN A 24 22.02 -27.08 15.87
N LEU A 25 23.07 -27.71 15.33
CA LEU A 25 24.40 -27.71 15.89
C LEU A 25 25.32 -26.86 15.04
N VAL A 26 26.13 -26.00 15.69
CA VAL A 26 27.18 -25.21 15.04
C VAL A 26 28.49 -25.61 15.69
N PHE A 27 29.48 -25.91 14.87
CA PHE A 27 30.83 -26.17 15.37
C PHE A 27 31.53 -24.84 15.66
N GLY A 28 32.08 -24.72 16.85
CA GLY A 28 32.95 -23.61 17.24
C GLY A 28 34.35 -24.14 17.56
N TYR A 29 35.36 -23.34 17.40
CA TYR A 29 36.71 -23.60 17.84
C TYR A 29 37.32 -22.37 18.53
N GLU A 30 38.25 -22.63 19.42
CA GLU A 30 38.98 -21.61 20.12
C GLU A 30 40.41 -21.58 19.57
N SER A 31 40.84 -20.42 19.10
CA SER A 31 42.21 -20.27 18.62
C SER A 31 43.21 -20.13 19.80
N PRO A 32 44.52 -20.36 19.58
CA PRO A 32 45.51 -20.30 20.64
C PRO A 32 45.62 -18.98 21.39
N ASP A 33 45.12 -17.90 20.81
CA ASP A 33 44.99 -16.55 21.39
C ASP A 33 43.71 -16.33 22.21
N GLY A 34 42.85 -17.35 22.33
CA GLY A 34 41.61 -17.31 23.09
C GLY A 34 40.42 -16.72 22.34
N ALA A 35 40.52 -16.45 21.03
CA ALA A 35 39.40 -15.99 20.23
C ALA A 35 38.48 -17.16 19.87
N HIS A 36 37.17 -16.98 20.10
CA HIS A 36 36.14 -17.96 19.74
C HIS A 36 35.65 -17.74 18.34
N TRP A 37 35.72 -18.75 17.49
CA TRP A 37 35.26 -18.74 16.11
C TRP A 37 34.14 -19.75 15.90
N LEU A 38 33.11 -19.36 15.13
CA LEU A 38 32.12 -20.31 14.69
C LEU A 38 32.42 -20.75 13.25
N ALA A 39 32.29 -22.03 12.97
CA ALA A 39 32.50 -22.55 11.62
C ALA A 39 31.63 -21.91 10.55
N THR A 40 30.48 -21.40 10.95
CA THR A 40 29.54 -20.69 10.05
C THR A 40 30.00 -19.28 9.66
N THR A 41 30.93 -18.69 10.40
CA THR A 41 31.48 -17.34 10.15
C THR A 41 32.84 -17.35 9.48
N ASP A 42 33.46 -18.55 9.36
CA ASP A 42 34.76 -18.74 8.72
C ASP A 42 34.60 -18.87 7.20
N ASP A 43 35.21 -17.95 6.45
CA ASP A 43 35.09 -17.90 5.01
C ASP A 43 35.66 -19.14 4.31
N ALA A 44 36.80 -19.68 4.81
CA ALA A 44 37.42 -20.85 4.22
C ALA A 44 36.56 -22.11 4.41
N ILE A 45 35.95 -22.26 5.59
CA ILE A 45 35.05 -23.39 5.90
C ILE A 45 33.78 -23.26 5.02
N ARG A 46 33.26 -22.06 4.91
CA ARG A 46 32.07 -21.79 4.06
C ARG A 46 32.34 -22.11 2.59
N ASP A 47 33.47 -21.65 2.05
CA ASP A 47 33.85 -21.89 0.66
C ASP A 47 34.14 -23.36 0.39
N ALA A 48 34.77 -24.09 1.32
CA ALA A 48 34.97 -25.52 1.23
C ALA A 48 33.63 -26.28 1.25
N TRP A 49 32.74 -25.90 2.17
CA TRP A 49 31.39 -26.50 2.21
C TRP A 49 30.60 -26.24 0.94
N GLN A 50 30.63 -25.02 0.39
CA GLN A 50 29.95 -24.67 -0.86
C GLN A 50 30.49 -25.50 -2.03
N SER A 51 31.83 -25.62 -2.13
CA SER A 51 32.47 -26.43 -3.18
C SER A 51 32.10 -27.91 -3.07
N ALA A 52 32.00 -28.44 -1.87
CA ALA A 52 31.57 -29.81 -1.61
C ALA A 52 30.07 -30.01 -1.93
N PHE A 53 29.23 -29.00 -1.65
CA PHE A 53 27.80 -29.03 -1.93
C PHE A 53 27.53 -29.00 -3.44
N ASP A 54 28.24 -28.16 -4.19
CA ASP A 54 28.10 -28.04 -5.65
C ASP A 54 28.53 -29.33 -6.41
N THR A 55 29.30 -30.21 -5.78
CA THR A 55 29.75 -31.48 -6.37
C THR A 55 29.08 -32.72 -5.81
N SER A 56 28.15 -32.59 -4.89
CA SER A 56 27.64 -33.70 -4.05
C SER A 56 26.72 -34.71 -4.74
N ASP A 57 26.12 -34.37 -5.89
CA ASP A 57 25.21 -35.29 -6.59
C ASP A 57 25.79 -35.67 -7.97
N ALA A 58 26.52 -36.80 -8.00
CA ALA A 58 27.16 -37.33 -9.23
C ALA A 58 26.15 -37.75 -10.32
N ASP A 59 24.90 -37.97 -9.93
CA ASP A 59 23.80 -38.39 -10.84
C ASP A 59 22.90 -37.21 -11.26
N ALA A 60 23.15 -35.98 -10.74
CA ALA A 60 22.37 -34.80 -11.12
C ALA A 60 22.61 -34.41 -12.57
N GLU A 61 21.53 -34.06 -13.28
CA GLU A 61 21.62 -33.43 -14.59
C GLU A 61 22.41 -32.12 -14.47
N THR A 62 23.51 -31.99 -15.21
CA THR A 62 24.33 -30.77 -15.19
C THR A 62 23.95 -29.85 -16.31
N ALA A 63 23.78 -28.56 -16.01
CA ALA A 63 23.54 -27.51 -16.98
C ALA A 63 24.04 -26.16 -16.44
N ARG A 64 24.03 -25.16 -17.30
CA ARG A 64 24.36 -23.80 -16.91
C ARG A 64 23.25 -23.18 -16.06
N CYS A 65 23.56 -22.91 -14.79
CA CYS A 65 22.63 -22.30 -13.86
C CYS A 65 22.20 -20.90 -14.31
N LEU A 66 20.90 -20.64 -14.40
CA LEU A 66 20.34 -19.34 -14.79
C LEU A 66 20.67 -18.21 -13.80
N ILE A 67 20.95 -18.53 -12.54
CA ILE A 67 21.26 -17.54 -11.50
C ILE A 67 22.76 -17.25 -11.43
N THR A 68 23.59 -18.28 -11.35
CA THR A 68 25.05 -18.12 -11.13
C THR A 68 25.84 -18.04 -12.43
N GLY A 69 25.27 -18.47 -13.55
CA GLY A 69 25.95 -18.58 -14.84
C GLY A 69 27.00 -19.69 -14.92
N LYS A 70 27.17 -20.50 -13.86
CA LYS A 70 28.14 -21.61 -13.79
C LYS A 70 27.47 -22.94 -14.20
N GLU A 71 28.30 -23.85 -14.73
CA GLU A 71 27.90 -25.26 -14.89
C GLU A 71 27.83 -25.92 -13.52
N ALA A 72 26.69 -26.53 -13.18
CA ALA A 72 26.46 -27.17 -11.89
C ALA A 72 25.30 -28.18 -11.96
N GLY A 73 25.16 -29.04 -10.97
CA GLY A 73 24.02 -29.92 -10.78
C GLY A 73 22.72 -29.11 -10.60
N ILE A 74 21.69 -29.46 -11.38
CA ILE A 74 20.42 -28.70 -11.41
C ILE A 74 19.43 -29.30 -10.42
N ALA A 75 18.83 -28.42 -9.61
CA ALA A 75 17.79 -28.80 -8.68
C ALA A 75 16.56 -29.29 -9.43
N ARG A 76 16.24 -30.56 -9.28
CA ARG A 76 15.05 -31.17 -9.86
C ARG A 76 13.76 -30.53 -9.33
N ILE A 77 13.71 -30.25 -8.03
CA ILE A 77 12.60 -29.61 -7.32
C ILE A 77 13.18 -28.54 -6.40
N HIS A 78 12.66 -27.33 -6.46
CA HIS A 78 13.09 -26.28 -5.54
C HIS A 78 12.43 -26.46 -4.17
N PRO A 79 13.15 -26.16 -3.06
CA PRO A 79 12.57 -26.19 -1.73
C PRO A 79 11.36 -25.25 -1.60
N ALA A 80 10.42 -25.63 -0.74
CA ALA A 80 9.20 -24.86 -0.55
C ALA A 80 9.44 -23.58 0.25
N ILE A 81 8.75 -22.49 -0.16
CA ILE A 81 8.67 -21.24 0.58
C ILE A 81 7.57 -21.34 1.63
N LYS A 82 7.92 -21.08 2.89
CA LYS A 82 7.03 -21.14 4.05
C LYS A 82 6.71 -19.73 4.55
N GLY A 83 5.67 -19.59 5.37
CA GLY A 83 5.34 -18.32 6.02
C GLY A 83 4.50 -17.34 5.18
N VAL A 84 4.18 -17.65 3.91
CA VAL A 84 3.26 -16.86 3.11
C VAL A 84 1.83 -17.17 3.55
N MET A 85 1.15 -16.18 4.09
CA MET A 85 -0.20 -16.36 4.63
C MET A 85 -1.21 -16.66 3.53
N GLY A 86 -2.02 -17.71 3.74
CA GLY A 86 -2.97 -18.22 2.74
C GLY A 86 -2.37 -19.26 1.80
N ALA A 87 -1.06 -19.52 1.85
CA ALA A 87 -0.44 -20.67 1.19
C ALA A 87 -0.60 -21.94 2.05
N GLN A 88 -0.23 -23.11 1.48
CA GLN A 88 -0.27 -24.37 2.21
C GLN A 88 0.71 -24.35 3.40
N ALA A 89 0.34 -25.01 4.51
CA ALA A 89 1.16 -25.06 5.73
C ALA A 89 2.55 -25.72 5.48
N ALA A 90 2.63 -26.70 4.57
CA ALA A 90 3.89 -27.32 4.15
C ALA A 90 4.79 -26.38 3.34
N GLY A 91 4.28 -25.21 2.94
CA GLY A 91 4.90 -24.25 2.04
C GLY A 91 4.37 -24.36 0.61
N ALA A 92 4.73 -23.39 -0.21
CA ALA A 92 4.35 -23.30 -1.62
C ALA A 92 5.58 -23.11 -2.51
N ALA A 93 5.51 -23.61 -3.73
CA ALA A 93 6.63 -23.52 -4.67
C ALA A 93 6.64 -22.16 -5.37
N LEU A 94 7.81 -21.51 -5.43
CA LEU A 94 8.02 -20.34 -6.27
C LEU A 94 8.28 -20.76 -7.72
N VAL A 95 9.09 -21.79 -7.93
CA VAL A 95 9.39 -22.39 -9.22
C VAL A 95 8.95 -23.86 -9.19
N SER A 96 8.09 -24.28 -10.14
CA SER A 96 7.56 -25.66 -10.17
C SER A 96 7.00 -26.01 -11.54
N PHE A 97 7.38 -27.18 -12.05
CA PHE A 97 6.98 -27.74 -13.33
C PHE A 97 6.37 -29.14 -13.13
N ASN A 98 5.29 -29.24 -12.39
CA ASN A 98 4.68 -30.50 -11.95
C ASN A 98 3.56 -31.00 -12.87
N ALA A 99 3.40 -30.46 -14.08
CA ALA A 99 2.45 -30.91 -15.07
C ALA A 99 3.07 -30.87 -16.48
N PRO A 100 2.69 -31.80 -17.40
CA PRO A 100 3.23 -31.82 -18.77
C PRO A 100 3.04 -30.48 -19.52
N ALA A 101 1.94 -29.75 -19.24
CA ALA A 101 1.67 -28.44 -19.83
C ALA A 101 2.69 -27.34 -19.47
N PHE A 102 3.52 -27.57 -18.46
CA PHE A 102 4.58 -26.65 -18.05
C PHE A 102 5.96 -27.05 -18.58
N CYS A 103 6.06 -28.20 -19.23
CA CYS A 103 7.31 -28.72 -19.76
C CYS A 103 7.45 -28.38 -21.24
N SER A 104 8.67 -28.09 -21.69
CA SER A 104 8.98 -27.76 -23.08
C SER A 104 10.24 -28.49 -23.53
N TYR A 105 10.37 -28.75 -24.83
CA TYR A 105 11.56 -29.36 -25.45
C TYR A 105 12.00 -30.68 -24.85
N GLY A 106 11.07 -31.45 -24.26
CA GLY A 106 11.39 -32.72 -23.63
C GLY A 106 12.03 -32.62 -22.24
N HIS A 107 12.18 -31.42 -21.70
CA HIS A 107 12.68 -31.23 -20.34
C HIS A 107 11.61 -31.61 -19.32
N GLU A 108 12.06 -32.14 -18.19
CA GLU A 108 11.20 -32.44 -17.04
C GLU A 108 11.56 -31.59 -15.84
N GLN A 109 10.55 -31.24 -15.04
CA GLN A 109 10.71 -30.52 -13.77
C GLN A 109 11.70 -29.35 -13.83
N GLY A 110 12.72 -29.27 -12.95
CA GLY A 110 13.70 -28.19 -12.84
C GLY A 110 14.53 -27.96 -14.09
N ALA A 111 14.70 -28.97 -14.96
CA ALA A 111 15.41 -28.82 -16.24
C ALA A 111 14.73 -27.81 -17.19
N ASN A 112 13.43 -27.49 -17.00
CA ASN A 112 12.74 -26.42 -17.76
C ASN A 112 13.21 -25.01 -17.41
N ALA A 113 13.83 -24.81 -16.23
CA ALA A 113 14.44 -23.56 -15.80
C ALA A 113 15.66 -23.94 -14.93
N PRO A 114 16.81 -24.26 -15.54
CA PRO A 114 17.94 -24.84 -14.85
C PRO A 114 18.51 -23.88 -13.81
N VAL A 115 18.34 -24.23 -12.55
CA VAL A 115 18.92 -23.53 -11.38
C VAL A 115 19.69 -24.54 -10.56
N SER A 116 20.93 -24.22 -10.21
CA SER A 116 21.76 -25.15 -9.42
C SER A 116 21.14 -25.45 -8.05
N GLU A 117 21.42 -26.62 -7.50
CA GLU A 117 20.96 -27.02 -6.17
C GLU A 117 21.34 -25.99 -5.12
N TYR A 118 22.56 -25.49 -5.17
CA TYR A 118 23.00 -24.42 -4.28
C TYR A 118 22.18 -23.14 -4.42
N ALA A 119 21.97 -22.67 -5.65
CA ALA A 119 21.20 -21.44 -5.88
C ALA A 119 19.73 -21.60 -5.45
N ALA A 120 19.12 -22.78 -5.70
CA ALA A 120 17.77 -23.11 -5.24
C ALA A 120 17.68 -23.11 -3.71
N PHE A 121 18.65 -23.74 -3.03
CA PHE A 121 18.76 -23.73 -1.58
C PHE A 121 18.96 -22.30 -1.04
N ALA A 122 19.87 -21.53 -1.61
CA ALA A 122 20.24 -20.20 -1.13
C ALA A 122 19.06 -19.23 -1.17
N TYR A 123 18.38 -19.09 -2.34
CA TYR A 123 17.26 -18.13 -2.43
C TYR A 123 16.05 -18.57 -1.60
N THR A 124 15.76 -19.86 -1.51
CA THR A 124 14.60 -20.34 -0.73
C THR A 124 14.86 -20.19 0.76
N THR A 125 16.07 -20.44 1.22
CA THR A 125 16.46 -20.23 2.61
C THR A 125 16.44 -18.76 2.99
N ALA A 126 17.02 -17.88 2.16
CA ALA A 126 17.00 -16.44 2.39
C ALA A 126 15.56 -15.90 2.46
N LEU A 127 14.70 -16.30 1.51
CA LEU A 127 13.30 -15.87 1.52
C LEU A 127 12.53 -16.41 2.73
N ASN A 128 12.77 -17.64 3.14
CA ASN A 128 12.16 -18.22 4.34
C ASN A 128 12.59 -17.48 5.62
N LEU A 129 13.86 -17.05 5.73
CA LEU A 129 14.35 -16.25 6.84
C LEU A 129 13.69 -14.87 6.86
N LEU A 130 13.61 -14.19 5.72
CA LEU A 130 12.95 -12.88 5.61
C LEU A 130 11.45 -12.95 5.94
N LEU A 131 10.77 -14.02 5.54
CA LEU A 131 9.35 -14.26 5.86
C LEU A 131 9.11 -14.60 7.33
N ALA A 132 10.10 -15.16 8.02
CA ALA A 132 10.03 -15.43 9.45
C ALA A 132 10.25 -14.16 10.31
N ASP A 133 10.91 -13.15 9.76
CA ASP A 133 11.17 -11.88 10.45
C ASP A 133 10.05 -10.86 10.20
N ARG A 134 9.32 -10.50 11.26
CA ARG A 134 8.25 -9.50 11.21
C ARG A 134 8.74 -8.08 10.88
N ASN A 135 10.04 -7.83 10.99
CA ASN A 135 10.62 -6.54 10.59
C ASN A 135 10.92 -6.49 9.09
N CYS A 136 10.92 -7.63 8.40
CA CYS A 136 11.19 -7.73 6.97
C CYS A 136 9.94 -8.03 6.15
N CYS A 137 8.85 -8.49 6.76
CA CYS A 137 7.65 -8.84 6.02
C CYS A 137 6.36 -8.31 6.65
N GLN A 138 5.40 -7.98 5.79
CA GLN A 138 4.05 -7.53 6.17
C GLN A 138 3.02 -8.01 5.16
N ARG A 139 1.84 -8.41 5.64
CA ARG A 139 0.71 -8.73 4.79
C ARG A 139 -0.18 -7.52 4.56
N ILE A 140 -0.54 -7.27 3.30
CA ILE A 140 -1.56 -6.30 2.90
C ILE A 140 -2.54 -6.98 1.94
N GLY A 141 -3.75 -7.26 2.41
CA GLY A 141 -4.71 -8.06 1.67
C GLY A 141 -4.27 -9.53 1.53
N ASP A 142 -4.13 -10.00 0.30
CA ASP A 142 -3.58 -11.32 -0.03
C ASP A 142 -2.08 -11.28 -0.36
N THR A 143 -1.53 -10.08 -0.50
CA THR A 143 -0.13 -9.89 -0.85
C THR A 143 0.73 -9.83 0.41
N THR A 144 1.74 -10.68 0.48
CA THR A 144 2.83 -10.59 1.46
C THR A 144 3.96 -9.78 0.83
N ILE A 145 4.32 -8.69 1.48
CA ILE A 145 5.45 -7.84 1.10
C ILE A 145 6.65 -8.28 1.91
N VAL A 146 7.75 -8.51 1.22
CA VAL A 146 9.05 -8.79 1.83
C VAL A 146 10.00 -7.71 1.35
N CYS A 147 10.74 -7.09 2.26
CA CYS A 147 11.69 -6.05 1.92
C CYS A 147 13.01 -6.21 2.67
N TRP A 148 14.11 -5.80 2.02
CA TRP A 148 15.44 -5.88 2.61
C TRP A 148 16.39 -4.86 1.97
N ALA A 149 17.39 -4.45 2.72
CA ALA A 149 18.52 -3.67 2.23
C ALA A 149 19.66 -4.60 1.81
N GLU A 150 20.46 -4.16 0.82
CA GLU A 150 21.61 -4.93 0.36
C GLU A 150 22.66 -5.17 1.46
N ASN A 151 22.81 -4.23 2.39
CA ASN A 151 23.69 -4.35 3.55
C ASN A 151 23.12 -5.23 4.68
N ALA A 152 21.98 -5.89 4.44
CA ALA A 152 21.26 -6.74 5.40
C ALA A 152 20.85 -6.07 6.72
N SER A 153 20.93 -4.73 6.86
CA SER A 153 20.44 -4.05 8.07
C SER A 153 18.91 -4.08 8.15
N PRO A 154 18.33 -4.61 9.22
CA PRO A 154 16.88 -4.69 9.41
C PRO A 154 16.22 -3.32 9.63
N ALA A 155 16.99 -2.28 9.98
CA ALA A 155 16.45 -0.94 10.19
C ALA A 155 15.75 -0.38 8.98
N TYR A 156 16.29 -0.61 7.78
CA TYR A 156 15.67 -0.17 6.52
C TYR A 156 14.31 -0.85 6.27
N SER A 157 14.25 -2.17 6.47
CA SER A 157 13.00 -2.93 6.31
C SER A 157 11.94 -2.47 7.30
N ASN A 158 12.33 -2.30 8.56
CA ASN A 158 11.48 -1.82 9.63
C ASN A 158 10.93 -0.42 9.34
N ALA A 159 11.79 0.52 8.92
CA ALA A 159 11.36 1.87 8.52
C ALA A 159 10.39 1.82 7.32
N MET A 160 10.72 1.05 6.28
CA MET A 160 9.88 0.91 5.09
C MET A 160 8.48 0.40 5.44
N LEU A 161 8.39 -0.66 6.25
CA LEU A 161 7.10 -1.22 6.66
C LEU A 161 6.27 -0.22 7.49
N MET A 162 6.90 0.61 8.34
CA MET A 162 6.20 1.68 9.05
C MET A 162 5.68 2.75 8.10
N PHE A 163 6.45 3.14 7.09
CA PHE A 163 6.05 4.20 6.14
C PHE A 163 4.79 3.86 5.36
N PHE A 164 4.57 2.62 4.98
CA PHE A 164 3.38 2.30 4.17
C PHE A 164 2.33 1.42 4.84
N CYS A 165 2.66 0.71 5.92
CA CYS A 165 1.69 -0.08 6.69
C CYS A 165 1.15 0.68 7.92
N GLY A 166 1.88 1.70 8.40
CA GLY A 166 1.60 2.34 9.68
C GLY A 166 2.10 1.50 10.87
N GLY A 167 1.58 1.78 12.06
CA GLY A 167 1.96 1.05 13.28
C GLY A 167 3.23 1.56 13.95
N ALA A 168 3.64 2.80 13.66
CA ALA A 168 4.78 3.45 14.27
C ALA A 168 4.64 3.55 15.80
N GLU A 169 3.46 3.93 16.30
CA GLU A 169 3.19 4.05 17.74
C GLU A 169 3.38 2.73 18.51
N ALA A 170 3.00 1.60 17.91
CA ALA A 170 3.22 0.28 18.50
C ALA A 170 4.71 -0.08 18.64
N ARG A 171 5.58 0.66 17.95
CA ARG A 171 7.05 0.51 17.95
C ARG A 171 7.75 1.69 18.63
N GLY A 172 7.01 2.55 19.34
CA GLY A 172 7.57 3.68 20.08
C GLY A 172 8.01 4.87 19.22
N VAL A 173 7.58 4.94 17.96
CA VAL A 173 7.87 6.05 17.04
C VAL A 173 6.65 6.93 16.89
N SER A 174 6.79 8.24 17.08
CA SER A 174 5.68 9.17 16.83
C SER A 174 5.41 9.30 15.32
N GLU A 175 4.16 9.56 14.94
CA GLU A 175 3.78 9.83 13.54
C GLU A 175 4.53 11.04 12.96
N SER A 176 4.80 12.06 13.79
CA SER A 176 5.56 13.24 13.39
C SER A 176 7.04 12.92 13.08
N ASP A 177 7.68 12.07 13.89
CA ASP A 177 9.06 11.64 13.65
C ASP A 177 9.16 10.76 12.42
N LEU A 178 8.17 9.87 12.23
CA LEU A 178 8.08 9.05 11.03
C LEU A 178 7.94 9.90 9.76
N ALA A 179 7.06 10.90 9.78
CA ALA A 179 6.87 11.83 8.66
C ALA A 179 8.12 12.69 8.40
N ALA A 180 8.81 13.16 9.46
CA ALA A 180 10.05 13.91 9.35
C ALA A 180 11.18 13.04 8.74
N ALA A 181 11.30 11.79 9.17
CA ALA A 181 12.26 10.83 8.63
C ALA A 181 12.00 10.56 7.14
N LEU A 182 10.75 10.27 6.78
CA LEU A 182 10.35 10.05 5.38
C LEU A 182 10.69 11.26 4.50
N LYS A 183 10.35 12.47 4.97
CA LYS A 183 10.64 13.72 4.27
C LYS A 183 12.15 13.94 4.08
N ALA A 184 12.97 13.69 5.10
CA ALA A 184 14.41 13.86 5.02
C ALA A 184 15.02 12.88 4.00
N LEU A 185 14.63 11.59 4.06
CA LEU A 185 15.07 10.55 3.13
C LEU A 185 14.62 10.85 1.70
N SER A 186 13.41 11.34 1.50
CA SER A 186 12.88 11.74 0.18
C SER A 186 13.66 12.88 -0.46
N GLN A 187 14.35 13.68 0.35
CA GLN A 187 15.23 14.79 -0.07
C GLN A 187 16.71 14.37 -0.21
N GLY A 188 17.01 13.07 -0.11
CA GLY A 188 18.36 12.54 -0.20
C GLY A 188 19.21 12.78 1.04
N ARG A 189 18.62 13.11 2.19
CA ARG A 189 19.33 13.37 3.44
C ARG A 189 19.33 12.12 4.32
N PRO A 190 20.50 11.65 4.81
CA PRO A 190 20.56 10.59 5.80
C PRO A 190 19.84 10.99 7.09
N VAL A 191 19.25 10.02 7.77
CA VAL A 191 18.50 10.24 9.01
C VAL A 191 18.86 9.19 10.06
N SER A 192 18.94 9.60 11.32
CA SER A 192 18.98 8.65 12.45
C SER A 192 17.55 8.24 12.77
N PHE A 193 17.29 6.94 12.75
CA PHE A 193 15.98 6.36 12.98
C PHE A 193 16.11 5.06 13.78
N LEU A 194 15.50 4.99 14.98
CA LEU A 194 15.57 3.84 15.89
C LEU A 194 17.04 3.37 16.12
N ASP A 195 17.91 4.28 16.56
CA ASP A 195 19.32 4.03 16.86
C ASP A 195 20.21 3.68 15.65
N ASP A 196 19.64 3.54 14.46
CA ASP A 196 20.34 3.27 13.21
C ASP A 196 20.43 4.52 12.32
N LYS A 197 21.46 4.56 11.47
CA LYS A 197 21.60 5.59 10.44
C LYS A 197 21.13 5.06 9.10
N LEU A 198 20.04 5.63 8.58
CA LEU A 198 19.51 5.30 7.26
C LEU A 198 20.14 6.21 6.20
N ASP A 199 20.80 5.60 5.21
CA ASP A 199 21.36 6.27 4.04
C ASP A 199 20.37 6.16 2.87
N PRO A 200 19.92 7.28 2.26
CA PRO A 200 19.03 7.24 1.11
C PRO A 200 19.64 6.55 -0.13
N ASN A 201 20.96 6.44 -0.22
CA ASN A 201 21.63 5.79 -1.36
C ASN A 201 21.71 4.26 -1.22
N GLN A 202 21.37 3.69 -0.06
CA GLN A 202 21.37 2.25 0.14
C GLN A 202 20.46 1.54 -0.85
N ASN A 203 20.99 0.53 -1.55
CA ASN A 203 20.19 -0.35 -2.40
C ASN A 203 19.16 -1.10 -1.58
N PHE A 204 17.93 -1.08 -2.02
CA PHE A 204 16.79 -1.64 -1.32
C PHE A 204 15.89 -2.44 -2.26
N TYR A 205 15.34 -3.53 -1.77
CA TYR A 205 14.54 -4.48 -2.52
C TYR A 205 13.17 -4.65 -1.89
N VAL A 206 12.13 -4.73 -2.72
CA VAL A 206 10.76 -5.01 -2.29
C VAL A 206 10.15 -6.08 -3.18
N LEU A 207 9.75 -7.19 -2.58
CA LEU A 207 9.12 -8.32 -3.23
C LEU A 207 7.67 -8.45 -2.73
N GLY A 208 6.72 -8.43 -3.65
CA GLY A 208 5.31 -8.73 -3.38
C GLY A 208 4.96 -10.12 -3.88
N ILE A 209 4.55 -11.00 -2.99
CA ILE A 209 4.13 -12.37 -3.31
C ILE A 209 2.73 -12.66 -2.77
N SER A 210 1.98 -13.47 -3.49
CA SER A 210 0.66 -13.92 -3.05
C SER A 210 0.48 -15.41 -3.24
N PRO A 211 -0.36 -16.06 -2.42
CA PRO A 211 -0.64 -17.47 -2.55
C PRO A 211 -1.45 -17.76 -3.83
N ASN A 212 -1.11 -18.85 -4.50
CA ASN A 212 -1.85 -19.39 -5.63
C ASN A 212 -1.89 -20.92 -5.52
N ALA A 213 -2.79 -21.43 -4.70
CA ALA A 213 -2.88 -22.84 -4.31
C ALA A 213 -1.53 -23.36 -3.75
N ALA A 214 -0.92 -24.36 -4.39
CA ALA A 214 0.39 -24.92 -4.01
C ALA A 214 1.59 -24.12 -4.51
N ARG A 215 1.35 -22.97 -5.15
CA ARG A 215 2.38 -22.11 -5.73
C ARG A 215 2.30 -20.70 -5.18
N LEU A 216 3.34 -19.92 -5.43
CA LEU A 216 3.38 -18.48 -5.18
C LEU A 216 3.35 -17.72 -6.50
N SER A 217 2.62 -16.62 -6.51
CA SER A 217 2.60 -15.65 -7.59
C SER A 217 3.41 -14.43 -7.18
N VAL A 218 4.41 -14.06 -7.98
CA VAL A 218 5.14 -12.80 -7.81
C VAL A 218 4.26 -11.68 -8.38
N ARG A 219 3.81 -10.78 -7.53
CA ARG A 219 3.03 -9.59 -7.91
C ARG A 219 3.93 -8.51 -8.47
N PHE A 220 5.07 -8.30 -7.81
CA PHE A 220 6.12 -7.39 -8.25
C PHE A 220 7.43 -7.72 -7.54
N PHE A 221 8.53 -7.38 -8.20
CA PHE A 221 9.86 -7.32 -7.62
C PHE A 221 10.48 -5.98 -8.00
N LEU A 222 10.84 -5.17 -7.01
CA LEU A 222 11.32 -3.82 -7.19
C LEU A 222 12.70 -3.67 -6.55
N HIS A 223 13.59 -2.98 -7.26
CA HIS A 223 14.92 -2.63 -6.79
C HIS A 223 15.16 -1.15 -7.07
N ASN A 224 15.58 -0.41 -6.07
CA ASN A 224 15.96 1.00 -6.19
C ASN A 224 16.75 1.43 -4.94
N SER A 225 17.22 2.69 -4.90
CA SER A 225 17.71 3.26 -3.66
C SER A 225 16.59 3.46 -2.64
N PHE A 226 16.92 3.36 -1.37
CA PHE A 226 15.97 3.58 -0.27
C PHE A 226 15.34 4.98 -0.33
N GLY A 227 16.13 6.00 -0.67
CA GLY A 227 15.66 7.36 -0.86
C GLY A 227 14.66 7.53 -2.01
N GLN A 228 14.80 6.77 -3.09
CA GLN A 228 13.81 6.82 -4.19
C GLN A 228 12.47 6.22 -3.77
N PHE A 229 12.47 5.13 -3.01
CA PHE A 229 11.24 4.60 -2.43
C PHE A 229 10.62 5.59 -1.43
N ALA A 230 11.44 6.20 -0.57
CA ALA A 230 10.97 7.24 0.35
C ALA A 230 10.35 8.43 -0.39
N LYS A 231 10.96 8.86 -1.51
CA LYS A 231 10.41 9.93 -2.35
C LYS A 231 9.05 9.55 -2.94
N ASN A 232 8.92 8.33 -3.47
CA ASN A 232 7.66 7.88 -4.05
C ASN A 232 6.54 7.80 -2.99
N LEU A 233 6.88 7.39 -1.76
CA LEU A 233 5.96 7.36 -0.62
C LEU A 233 5.57 8.78 -0.16
N GLN A 234 6.54 9.70 -0.08
CA GLN A 234 6.26 11.10 0.26
C GLN A 234 5.35 11.75 -0.78
N ASP A 235 5.68 11.59 -2.05
CA ASP A 235 4.86 12.09 -3.16
C ASP A 235 3.43 11.51 -3.15
N HIS A 236 3.27 10.27 -2.72
CA HIS A 236 1.96 9.65 -2.53
C HIS A 236 1.21 10.28 -1.34
N ALA A 237 1.85 10.45 -0.21
CA ALA A 237 1.27 11.08 0.98
C ALA A 237 0.81 12.51 0.68
N ASP A 238 1.63 13.32 -0.01
CA ASP A 238 1.31 14.70 -0.39
C ASP A 238 0.10 14.75 -1.34
N ARG A 239 0.01 13.82 -2.28
CA ARG A 239 -1.17 13.74 -3.17
C ARG A 239 -2.44 13.33 -2.44
N LEU A 240 -2.35 12.49 -1.40
CA LEU A 240 -3.51 12.08 -0.58
C LEU A 240 -3.93 13.13 0.44
N SER A 241 -3.05 14.06 0.80
CA SER A 241 -3.33 15.09 1.80
C SER A 241 -4.59 15.86 1.45
N ILE A 242 -5.60 15.84 2.32
CA ILE A 242 -6.88 16.56 2.16
C ILE A 242 -7.43 16.91 3.53
N THR A 243 -8.21 18.00 3.62
CA THR A 243 -8.86 18.44 4.87
C THR A 243 -9.50 17.25 5.58
N ARG A 244 -9.12 17.07 6.85
CA ARG A 244 -9.58 15.96 7.70
C ARG A 244 -10.82 16.36 8.48
N PRO A 245 -11.89 15.54 8.46
CA PRO A 245 -13.03 15.73 9.35
C PRO A 245 -12.60 15.69 10.81
N ALA A 246 -13.21 16.50 11.68
CA ALA A 246 -12.85 16.59 13.09
C ALA A 246 -12.99 15.24 13.85
N PHE A 247 -13.89 14.36 13.41
CA PHE A 247 -14.10 13.04 13.97
C PHE A 247 -13.10 11.96 13.50
N ASP A 248 -12.41 12.19 12.36
CA ASP A 248 -11.43 11.23 11.84
C ASP A 248 -10.07 11.46 12.52
N LYS A 249 -9.72 10.54 13.44
CA LYS A 249 -8.47 10.61 14.19
C LYS A 249 -7.25 10.12 13.41
N ARG A 250 -7.44 9.44 12.27
CA ARG A 250 -6.34 8.91 11.46
C ARG A 250 -5.62 10.04 10.75
N GLU A 251 -4.35 10.19 11.00
CA GLU A 251 -3.53 11.16 10.26
C GLU A 251 -3.32 10.70 8.82
N ASN A 252 -2.87 9.47 8.66
CA ASN A 252 -2.56 8.87 7.37
C ASN A 252 -3.61 7.85 6.92
N LEU A 253 -3.79 7.74 5.60
CA LEU A 253 -4.63 6.74 4.96
C LEU A 253 -3.74 5.61 4.44
N SER A 254 -3.76 4.46 5.10
CA SER A 254 -3.00 3.28 4.67
C SER A 254 -3.52 2.75 3.32
N VAL A 255 -2.68 1.99 2.62
CA VAL A 255 -3.05 1.34 1.34
C VAL A 255 -4.31 0.49 1.48
N TRP A 256 -4.45 -0.22 2.60
CA TRP A 256 -5.63 -1.01 2.89
C TRP A 256 -6.88 -0.13 3.08
N ALA A 257 -6.77 0.98 3.81
CA ALA A 257 -7.86 1.92 3.99
C ALA A 257 -8.32 2.53 2.66
N LEU A 258 -7.39 2.86 1.76
CA LEU A 258 -7.72 3.35 0.42
C LEU A 258 -8.44 2.29 -0.41
N ALA A 259 -7.97 1.05 -0.39
CA ALA A 259 -8.62 -0.04 -1.10
C ALA A 259 -10.04 -0.33 -0.55
N GLN A 260 -10.25 -0.20 0.75
CA GLN A 260 -11.58 -0.33 1.40
C GLN A 260 -12.60 0.69 0.89
N GLU A 261 -12.18 1.86 0.42
CA GLU A 261 -13.10 2.87 -0.15
C GLU A 261 -13.77 2.42 -1.46
N THR A 262 -13.26 1.37 -2.10
CA THR A 262 -13.86 0.77 -3.29
C THR A 262 -14.91 -0.29 -2.98
N VAL A 263 -15.04 -0.68 -1.70
CA VAL A 263 -15.89 -1.80 -1.26
C VAL A 263 -17.22 -1.30 -0.71
N ASN A 264 -18.27 -2.05 -0.99
CA ASN A 264 -19.57 -1.82 -0.35
C ASN A 264 -19.54 -2.29 1.11
N GLN A 265 -19.49 -1.36 2.05
CA GLN A 265 -19.43 -1.66 3.49
C GLN A 265 -20.70 -2.35 4.04
N ARG A 266 -21.80 -2.37 3.27
CA ARG A 266 -23.02 -3.10 3.59
C ARG A 266 -23.06 -4.51 3.01
N SER A 267 -22.05 -4.87 2.17
CA SER A 267 -21.93 -6.22 1.62
C SER A 267 -21.50 -7.22 2.70
N ARG A 268 -21.82 -8.50 2.45
CA ARG A 268 -21.32 -9.61 3.27
C ARG A 268 -19.79 -9.75 3.15
N ASP A 269 -19.28 -9.63 1.94
CA ASP A 269 -17.84 -9.56 1.68
C ASP A 269 -17.39 -8.09 1.64
N LYS A 270 -16.49 -7.74 2.56
CA LYS A 270 -15.91 -6.41 2.73
C LYS A 270 -14.44 -6.36 2.32
N ASN A 271 -13.95 -7.38 1.65
CA ASN A 271 -12.55 -7.41 1.22
C ASN A 271 -12.39 -6.70 -0.14
N PRO A 272 -11.43 -5.78 -0.26
CA PRO A 272 -11.07 -5.22 -1.55
C PRO A 272 -10.49 -6.31 -2.47
N SER A 273 -10.58 -6.07 -3.78
CA SER A 273 -9.94 -6.97 -4.75
C SER A 273 -8.44 -7.10 -4.46
N PRO A 274 -7.92 -8.32 -4.31
CA PRO A 274 -6.49 -8.56 -4.09
C PRO A 274 -5.62 -7.97 -5.20
N GLN A 275 -6.08 -8.04 -6.45
CA GLN A 275 -5.40 -7.47 -7.59
C GLN A 275 -5.26 -5.94 -7.44
N LEU A 276 -6.34 -5.25 -7.04
CA LEU A 276 -6.30 -3.81 -6.81
C LEU A 276 -5.27 -3.42 -5.75
N VAL A 277 -5.19 -4.17 -4.65
CA VAL A 277 -4.22 -3.90 -3.58
C VAL A 277 -2.77 -4.03 -4.09
N GLY A 278 -2.48 -5.09 -4.83
CA GLY A 278 -1.16 -5.31 -5.43
C GLY A 278 -0.77 -4.22 -6.45
N ASP A 279 -1.69 -3.85 -7.33
CA ASP A 279 -1.48 -2.81 -8.35
C ASP A 279 -1.29 -1.43 -7.70
N LEU A 280 -2.05 -1.13 -6.64
CA LEU A 280 -1.92 0.11 -5.88
C LEU A 280 -0.56 0.19 -5.17
N LEU A 281 -0.13 -0.87 -4.50
CA LEU A 281 1.18 -0.96 -3.88
C LEU A 281 2.30 -0.74 -4.89
N ARG A 282 2.23 -1.43 -6.02
CA ARG A 282 3.20 -1.27 -7.11
C ARG A 282 3.24 0.18 -7.61
N ALA A 283 2.09 0.80 -7.87
CA ALA A 283 2.00 2.18 -8.32
C ALA A 283 2.62 3.16 -7.31
N ILE A 284 2.38 2.97 -6.01
CA ILE A 284 2.96 3.79 -4.95
C ILE A 284 4.49 3.65 -4.93
N LEU A 285 4.99 2.42 -4.83
CA LEU A 285 6.42 2.14 -4.69
C LEU A 285 7.24 2.55 -5.92
N THR A 286 6.68 2.40 -7.12
CA THR A 286 7.36 2.80 -8.36
C THR A 286 7.18 4.29 -8.70
N GLY A 287 6.26 5.00 -8.01
CA GLY A 287 5.84 6.32 -8.41
C GLY A 287 5.10 6.32 -9.77
N GLY A 288 4.56 5.17 -10.20
CA GLY A 288 3.78 5.01 -11.42
C GLY A 288 2.35 5.57 -11.33
N PRO A 289 1.56 5.49 -12.42
CA PRO A 289 0.16 5.89 -12.42
C PRO A 289 -0.66 4.98 -11.51
N TYR A 290 -1.65 5.54 -10.83
CA TYR A 290 -2.61 4.76 -10.05
C TYR A 290 -3.49 3.88 -10.96
N PRO A 291 -3.87 2.67 -10.52
CA PRO A 291 -4.70 1.79 -11.34
C PRO A 291 -6.10 2.39 -11.59
N ALA A 292 -6.59 2.30 -12.84
CA ALA A 292 -7.92 2.79 -13.22
C ALA A 292 -9.05 2.11 -12.41
N THR A 293 -8.82 0.88 -11.96
CA THR A 293 -9.74 0.13 -11.10
C THR A 293 -9.98 0.82 -9.75
N LEU A 294 -9.00 1.57 -9.23
CA LEU A 294 -9.15 2.37 -8.02
C LEU A 294 -10.17 3.51 -8.23
N LEU A 295 -10.00 4.31 -9.29
CA LEU A 295 -10.93 5.38 -9.63
C LEU A 295 -12.33 4.84 -9.90
N ASN A 296 -12.43 3.80 -10.72
CA ASN A 296 -13.71 3.19 -11.09
C ASN A 296 -14.45 2.66 -9.85
N GLY A 297 -13.74 1.99 -8.94
CA GLY A 297 -14.30 1.49 -7.69
C GLY A 297 -14.84 2.61 -6.81
N VAL A 298 -14.06 3.68 -6.61
CA VAL A 298 -14.47 4.85 -5.82
C VAL A 298 -15.65 5.57 -6.44
N THR A 299 -15.61 5.86 -7.75
CA THR A 299 -16.70 6.51 -8.46
C THR A 299 -18.02 5.70 -8.37
N LEU A 300 -17.91 4.38 -8.51
CA LEU A 300 -19.06 3.48 -8.34
C LEU A 300 -19.65 3.57 -6.94
N ARG A 301 -18.80 3.61 -5.90
CA ARG A 301 -19.27 3.75 -4.50
C ARG A 301 -19.90 5.10 -4.24
N ILE A 302 -19.29 6.19 -4.70
CA ILE A 302 -19.87 7.54 -4.57
C ILE A 302 -21.25 7.58 -5.19
N ARG A 303 -21.41 7.08 -6.41
CA ARG A 303 -22.72 7.04 -7.11
C ARG A 303 -23.77 6.16 -6.41
N ALA A 304 -23.34 5.01 -5.86
CA ALA A 304 -24.26 4.09 -5.18
C ALA A 304 -24.69 4.59 -3.80
N GLU A 305 -23.76 5.17 -3.05
CA GLU A 305 -23.93 5.57 -1.65
C GLU A 305 -24.19 7.08 -1.51
N ARG A 306 -23.90 7.86 -2.55
CA ARG A 306 -24.01 9.32 -2.60
C ARG A 306 -23.18 10.00 -1.51
N GLU A 307 -22.08 9.38 -1.14
CA GLU A 307 -21.21 9.82 -0.06
C GLU A 307 -19.79 10.00 -0.54
N VAL A 308 -19.21 11.19 -0.30
CA VAL A 308 -17.83 11.52 -0.57
C VAL A 308 -17.08 11.52 0.77
N THR A 309 -16.55 10.35 1.14
CA THR A 309 -15.72 10.22 2.36
C THR A 309 -14.36 10.91 2.18
N ARG A 310 -13.62 11.12 3.28
CA ARG A 310 -12.23 11.59 3.21
C ARG A 310 -11.36 10.73 2.30
N GLY A 311 -11.48 9.39 2.44
CA GLY A 311 -10.71 8.46 1.63
C GLY A 311 -11.03 8.55 0.15
N ARG A 312 -12.32 8.63 -0.22
CA ARG A 312 -12.76 8.81 -1.61
C ARG A 312 -12.28 10.13 -2.19
N ALA A 313 -12.43 11.23 -1.46
CA ALA A 313 -11.91 12.53 -1.88
C ALA A 313 -10.38 12.53 -2.05
N ALA A 314 -9.64 11.93 -1.11
CA ALA A 314 -8.20 11.79 -1.21
C ALA A 314 -7.76 10.97 -2.45
N ILE A 315 -8.48 9.87 -2.75
CA ILE A 315 -8.21 9.05 -3.93
C ILE A 315 -8.47 9.82 -5.22
N LEU A 316 -9.61 10.52 -5.33
CA LEU A 316 -9.92 11.35 -6.50
C LEU A 316 -8.83 12.38 -6.74
N LYS A 317 -8.46 13.14 -5.70
CA LYS A 317 -7.38 14.13 -5.76
C LYS A 317 -6.06 13.50 -6.20
N ALA A 318 -5.62 12.45 -5.54
CA ALA A 318 -4.35 11.78 -5.83
C ALA A 318 -4.33 11.21 -7.25
N TYR A 319 -5.43 10.60 -7.69
CA TYR A 319 -5.56 10.00 -9.01
C TYR A 319 -5.43 11.05 -10.13
N TYR A 320 -6.20 12.13 -10.06
CA TYR A 320 -6.17 13.17 -11.10
C TYR A 320 -4.85 13.94 -11.12
N LEU A 321 -4.27 14.24 -9.96
CA LEU A 321 -2.94 14.87 -9.88
C LEU A 321 -1.82 13.98 -10.44
N ARG A 322 -1.92 12.68 -10.32
CA ARG A 322 -0.89 11.75 -10.80
C ARG A 322 -1.07 11.31 -12.23
N ASN A 323 -2.29 10.93 -12.59
CA ASN A 323 -2.57 10.32 -13.89
C ASN A 323 -2.87 11.37 -14.98
N TYR A 324 -3.29 12.56 -14.58
CA TYR A 324 -3.60 13.69 -15.47
C TYR A 324 -3.02 14.99 -14.94
N PRO A 325 -1.69 15.15 -14.93
CA PRO A 325 -1.02 16.28 -14.30
C PRO A 325 -1.13 17.56 -15.15
N THR A 326 -2.32 18.15 -15.20
CA THR A 326 -2.60 19.46 -15.84
C THR A 326 -2.61 20.56 -14.79
N GLU A 327 -2.39 21.82 -15.20
CA GLU A 327 -2.49 22.99 -14.31
C GLU A 327 -3.91 23.13 -13.74
N LEU A 328 -4.94 22.88 -14.54
CA LEU A 328 -6.33 22.87 -14.07
C LEU A 328 -6.55 21.86 -12.93
N ASN A 329 -5.97 20.66 -13.05
CA ASN A 329 -6.09 19.65 -12.00
C ASN A 329 -5.37 20.08 -10.72
N LYS A 330 -4.22 20.75 -10.81
CA LYS A 330 -3.53 21.30 -9.64
C LYS A 330 -4.34 22.38 -8.93
N GLU A 331 -5.05 23.20 -9.68
CA GLU A 331 -5.90 24.26 -9.14
C GLU A 331 -7.12 23.71 -8.40
N VAL A 332 -7.76 22.65 -8.94
CA VAL A 332 -9.01 22.09 -8.40
C VAL A 332 -8.75 21.07 -7.29
N PHE A 333 -7.77 20.15 -7.51
CA PHE A 333 -7.49 19.06 -6.57
C PHE A 333 -6.50 19.48 -5.48
N THR A 334 -6.93 20.41 -4.64
CA THR A 334 -6.15 20.99 -3.53
C THR A 334 -6.38 20.25 -2.20
N VAL A 335 -5.65 20.64 -1.16
CA VAL A 335 -5.78 20.06 0.19
C VAL A 335 -7.06 20.53 0.87
N SER A 336 -7.40 21.79 0.69
CA SER A 336 -8.53 22.45 1.34
C SER A 336 -9.34 23.26 0.33
N LEU A 337 -10.45 23.80 0.79
CA LEU A 337 -11.28 24.71 0.00
C LEU A 337 -10.42 25.84 -0.57
N ASN A 338 -10.60 26.12 -1.85
CA ASN A 338 -10.00 27.24 -2.54
C ASN A 338 -11.05 28.08 -3.30
N GLU A 339 -10.62 29.20 -3.86
CA GLU A 339 -11.46 30.13 -4.61
C GLU A 339 -11.42 29.87 -6.13
N SER A 340 -11.12 28.62 -6.54
CA SER A 340 -11.12 28.25 -7.96
C SER A 340 -12.49 28.55 -8.61
N SER A 341 -12.46 29.21 -9.76
CA SER A 341 -13.62 29.49 -10.60
C SER A 341 -13.98 28.31 -11.53
N ASN A 342 -13.35 27.14 -11.35
CA ASN A 342 -13.67 25.94 -12.10
C ASN A 342 -15.16 25.57 -11.91
N VAL A 343 -15.93 25.61 -12.98
CA VAL A 343 -17.40 25.46 -12.92
C VAL A 343 -17.83 24.16 -12.24
N PRO A 344 -17.33 22.96 -12.58
CA PRO A 344 -17.65 21.73 -11.86
C PRO A 344 -17.36 21.81 -10.37
N TYR A 345 -16.21 22.37 -9.96
CA TYR A 345 -15.84 22.53 -8.56
C TYR A 345 -16.82 23.46 -7.82
N VAL A 346 -17.15 24.60 -8.43
CA VAL A 346 -18.13 25.57 -7.89
C VAL A 346 -19.51 24.93 -7.75
N LEU A 347 -19.94 24.11 -8.73
CA LEU A 347 -21.20 23.37 -8.66
C LEU A 347 -21.23 22.37 -7.50
N GLY A 348 -20.14 21.70 -7.21
CA GLY A 348 -20.02 20.82 -6.04
C GLY A 348 -20.17 21.60 -4.74
N ARG A 349 -19.50 22.75 -4.62
CA ARG A 349 -19.65 23.68 -3.48
C ARG A 349 -21.10 24.17 -3.34
N LEU A 350 -21.70 24.59 -4.44
CA LEU A 350 -23.10 25.05 -4.49
C LEU A 350 -24.05 23.94 -4.01
N PHE A 351 -23.85 22.70 -4.45
CA PHE A 351 -24.67 21.55 -4.03
C PHE A 351 -24.59 21.33 -2.50
N SER A 352 -23.40 21.42 -1.90
CA SER A 352 -23.23 21.33 -0.45
C SER A 352 -23.96 22.43 0.32
N VAL A 353 -23.95 23.67 -0.20
CA VAL A 353 -24.70 24.79 0.42
C VAL A 353 -26.21 24.53 0.30
N LEU A 354 -26.71 24.10 -0.85
CA LEU A 354 -28.12 23.78 -1.06
C LEU A 354 -28.62 22.65 -0.15
N GLU A 355 -27.82 21.61 0.07
CA GLU A 355 -28.10 20.55 1.03
C GLU A 355 -28.16 21.08 2.47
N THR A 356 -27.22 21.98 2.80
CA THR A 356 -27.17 22.60 4.13
C THR A 356 -28.40 23.45 4.40
N ILE A 357 -28.83 24.25 3.43
CA ILE A 357 -30.05 25.03 3.52
C ILE A 357 -31.26 24.14 3.83
N GLN A 358 -31.40 23.02 3.11
CA GLN A 358 -32.49 22.08 3.36
C GLN A 358 -32.46 21.51 4.77
N SER A 359 -31.25 21.10 5.22
CA SER A 359 -31.07 20.48 6.54
C SER A 359 -31.33 21.44 7.70
N VAL A 360 -30.92 22.71 7.54
CA VAL A 360 -31.18 23.76 8.54
C VAL A 360 -32.65 24.16 8.58
N ALA A 361 -33.30 24.27 7.43
CA ALA A 361 -34.73 24.60 7.34
C ALA A 361 -35.65 23.50 7.85
N ASN A 362 -35.21 22.25 7.83
CA ASN A 362 -35.99 21.08 8.24
C ASN A 362 -35.17 20.17 9.17
N PRO A 363 -34.98 20.55 10.44
CA PRO A 363 -34.23 19.74 11.38
C PRO A 363 -34.84 18.33 11.52
N GLY A 364 -34.01 17.31 11.53
CA GLY A 364 -34.45 15.90 11.66
C GLY A 364 -34.94 15.25 10.37
N ILE A 365 -34.75 15.88 9.20
CA ILE A 365 -35.11 15.29 7.92
C ILE A 365 -34.31 14.00 7.67
N ASN A 366 -34.99 12.93 7.30
CA ASN A 366 -34.39 11.61 7.06
C ASN A 366 -33.70 11.47 5.69
N ALA A 367 -34.11 12.27 4.71
CA ALA A 367 -33.55 12.24 3.35
C ALA A 367 -33.39 13.67 2.80
N THR A 368 -32.18 13.98 2.36
CA THR A 368 -31.86 15.29 1.81
C THR A 368 -31.91 15.28 0.27
N ILE A 369 -31.66 16.45 -0.35
CA ILE A 369 -31.47 16.54 -1.80
C ILE A 369 -30.37 15.62 -2.29
N LYS A 370 -29.40 15.26 -1.46
CA LYS A 370 -28.33 14.32 -1.77
C LYS A 370 -28.87 12.96 -2.20
N ASP A 371 -29.86 12.44 -1.49
CA ASP A 371 -30.43 11.12 -1.77
C ASP A 371 -31.12 11.03 -3.16
N ARG A 372 -31.63 12.14 -3.65
CA ARG A 372 -32.39 12.18 -4.94
C ARG A 372 -31.58 12.76 -6.08
N TYR A 373 -30.79 13.78 -5.83
CA TYR A 373 -30.25 14.64 -6.89
C TYR A 373 -28.72 14.58 -7.02
N PHE A 374 -27.99 13.97 -6.09
CA PHE A 374 -26.52 13.99 -6.12
C PHE A 374 -25.97 13.52 -7.47
N ASN A 375 -26.40 12.36 -7.96
CA ASN A 375 -25.90 11.81 -9.21
C ASN A 375 -26.29 12.66 -10.44
N SER A 376 -27.50 13.21 -10.49
CA SER A 376 -27.92 14.09 -11.59
C SER A 376 -27.24 15.46 -11.50
N ALA A 377 -27.09 16.03 -10.32
CA ALA A 377 -26.35 17.27 -10.12
C ALA A 377 -24.87 17.14 -10.54
N CYS A 378 -24.25 15.98 -10.24
CA CYS A 378 -22.88 15.68 -10.61
C CYS A 378 -22.71 15.37 -12.11
N ALA A 379 -23.67 14.68 -12.75
CA ALA A 379 -23.52 14.24 -14.15
C ALA A 379 -24.18 15.17 -15.17
N THR A 380 -25.34 15.76 -14.83
CA THR A 380 -26.17 16.57 -15.70
C THR A 380 -26.70 17.83 -14.99
N PRO A 381 -25.80 18.79 -14.64
CA PRO A 381 -26.13 19.95 -13.82
C PRO A 381 -27.36 20.76 -14.34
N ALA A 382 -27.46 20.98 -15.65
CA ALA A 382 -28.58 21.76 -16.25
C ALA A 382 -29.96 21.17 -15.94
N THR A 383 -30.04 19.85 -15.70
CA THR A 383 -31.30 19.19 -15.34
C THR A 383 -31.64 19.35 -13.86
N ALA A 384 -30.63 19.31 -12.98
CA ALA A 384 -30.82 19.23 -11.52
C ALA A 384 -30.86 20.62 -10.85
N PHE A 385 -29.90 21.49 -11.15
CA PHE A 385 -29.70 22.75 -10.41
C PHE A 385 -30.87 23.73 -10.47
N PRO A 386 -31.61 23.93 -11.60
CA PRO A 386 -32.76 24.84 -11.62
C PRO A 386 -33.81 24.44 -10.56
N THR A 387 -34.07 23.15 -10.43
CA THR A 387 -35.02 22.64 -9.42
C THR A 387 -34.46 22.82 -8.00
N LEU A 388 -33.16 22.53 -7.78
CA LEU A 388 -32.51 22.64 -6.48
C LEU A 388 -32.46 24.07 -5.96
N VAL A 389 -32.16 25.06 -6.84
CA VAL A 389 -32.17 26.49 -6.49
C VAL A 389 -33.57 26.95 -6.11
N LYS A 390 -34.61 26.55 -6.90
CA LYS A 390 -36.01 26.87 -6.58
C LYS A 390 -36.44 26.25 -5.23
N LEU A 391 -36.00 25.05 -4.91
CA LEU A 391 -36.29 24.42 -3.61
C LEU A 391 -35.59 25.18 -2.47
N ALA A 392 -34.33 25.58 -2.66
CA ALA A 392 -33.56 26.33 -1.66
C ALA A 392 -34.23 27.66 -1.31
N GLN A 393 -34.75 28.40 -2.29
CA GLN A 393 -35.52 29.66 -2.05
C GLN A 393 -36.73 29.43 -1.13
N LYS A 394 -37.45 28.32 -1.31
CA LYS A 394 -38.58 27.95 -0.43
C LYS A 394 -38.12 27.58 0.98
N HIS A 395 -36.92 27.01 1.13
CA HIS A 395 -36.36 26.66 2.43
C HIS A 395 -35.85 27.90 3.15
N LEU A 396 -35.21 28.83 2.47
CA LEU A 396 -34.74 30.10 3.02
C LEU A 396 -35.87 30.91 3.68
N GLN A 397 -37.05 30.99 3.00
CA GLN A 397 -38.24 31.67 3.54
C GLN A 397 -38.75 31.09 4.87
N LYS A 398 -38.32 29.89 5.26
CA LYS A 398 -38.71 29.23 6.51
C LYS A 398 -37.67 29.45 7.63
N MET A 399 -36.53 30.06 7.34
CA MET A 399 -35.45 30.26 8.28
C MET A 399 -35.61 31.57 9.08
N SER A 400 -34.83 31.64 10.18
CA SER A 400 -34.62 32.92 10.85
C SER A 400 -33.83 33.87 9.99
N THR A 401 -34.13 35.19 10.07
CA THR A 401 -33.49 36.23 9.26
C THR A 401 -31.94 36.15 9.23
N PRO A 402 -31.22 35.89 10.35
CA PRO A 402 -29.77 35.75 10.29
C PRO A 402 -29.29 34.58 9.42
N ASN A 403 -29.95 33.44 9.50
CA ASN A 403 -29.62 32.28 8.67
C ASN A 403 -29.99 32.49 7.20
N GLU A 404 -31.14 33.10 6.92
CA GLU A 404 -31.55 33.45 5.57
C GLU A 404 -30.55 34.37 4.89
N VAL A 405 -30.12 35.44 5.56
CA VAL A 405 -29.14 36.40 5.04
C VAL A 405 -27.78 35.70 4.81
N HIS A 406 -27.32 34.90 5.76
CA HIS A 406 -26.07 34.17 5.66
C HIS A 406 -26.05 33.24 4.44
N PHE A 407 -27.06 32.39 4.29
CA PHE A 407 -27.11 31.45 3.16
C PHE A 407 -27.38 32.10 1.84
N SER A 408 -28.22 33.15 1.81
CA SER A 408 -28.45 33.94 0.60
C SER A 408 -27.19 34.59 0.07
N LYS A 409 -26.32 35.10 0.96
CA LYS A 409 -25.01 35.65 0.61
C LYS A 409 -24.14 34.55 -0.01
N GLN A 410 -23.99 33.39 0.65
CA GLN A 410 -23.21 32.26 0.11
C GLN A 410 -23.73 31.79 -1.27
N LEU A 411 -25.05 31.68 -1.46
CA LEU A 411 -25.62 31.33 -2.75
C LEU A 411 -25.27 32.35 -3.82
N THR A 412 -25.40 33.62 -3.52
CA THR A 412 -25.08 34.72 -4.46
C THR A 412 -23.61 34.68 -4.86
N GLU A 413 -22.72 34.53 -3.90
CA GLU A 413 -21.25 34.44 -4.13
C GLU A 413 -20.89 33.24 -5.04
N LEU A 414 -21.50 32.10 -4.83
CA LEU A 414 -21.23 30.90 -5.65
C LEU A 414 -21.88 30.99 -7.02
N MET A 415 -23.10 31.51 -7.12
CA MET A 415 -23.77 31.70 -8.38
C MET A 415 -23.09 32.73 -9.28
N ALA A 416 -22.50 33.78 -8.69
CA ALA A 416 -21.71 34.77 -9.41
C ALA A 416 -20.42 34.23 -10.06
N GLN A 417 -19.93 33.09 -9.59
CA GLN A 417 -18.76 32.39 -10.16
C GLN A 417 -19.13 31.51 -11.36
N LEU A 418 -20.41 31.31 -11.63
CA LEU A 418 -20.87 30.52 -12.76
C LEU A 418 -20.92 31.36 -14.05
N PRO A 419 -20.66 30.77 -15.21
CA PRO A 419 -20.73 31.49 -16.49
C PRO A 419 -22.16 31.93 -16.85
N GLU A 420 -22.28 33.01 -17.61
CA GLU A 420 -23.56 33.50 -18.09
C GLU A 420 -24.34 32.50 -18.96
N THR A 421 -23.62 31.52 -19.55
CA THR A 421 -24.23 30.43 -20.32
C THR A 421 -25.04 29.45 -19.46
N GLY A 422 -24.98 29.60 -18.12
CA GLY A 422 -25.74 28.79 -17.17
C GLY A 422 -25.08 27.47 -16.81
N PHE A 423 -25.88 26.51 -16.39
CA PHE A 423 -25.42 25.20 -15.95
C PHE A 423 -24.99 24.30 -17.11
N PRO A 424 -23.85 23.64 -17.07
CA PRO A 424 -23.42 22.68 -18.09
C PRO A 424 -24.43 21.54 -18.29
N ALA A 425 -24.68 21.14 -19.54
CA ALA A 425 -25.57 20.04 -19.84
C ALA A 425 -25.10 18.71 -19.29
N ARG A 426 -23.77 18.44 -19.38
CA ARG A 426 -23.11 17.23 -18.90
C ARG A 426 -21.72 17.56 -18.38
N LEU A 427 -21.26 16.77 -17.38
CA LEU A 427 -19.89 16.77 -16.90
C LEU A 427 -19.20 15.45 -17.28
N SER A 428 -17.97 15.54 -17.78
CA SER A 428 -17.07 14.41 -18.01
C SER A 428 -16.64 13.79 -16.68
N LEU A 429 -16.01 12.60 -16.68
CA LEU A 429 -15.54 11.95 -15.45
C LEU A 429 -14.55 12.82 -14.63
N PRO A 430 -13.54 13.49 -15.22
CA PRO A 430 -12.69 14.40 -14.46
C PRO A 430 -13.47 15.59 -13.86
N GLU A 431 -14.43 16.14 -14.58
CA GLU A 431 -15.29 17.23 -14.10
C GLU A 431 -16.22 16.77 -12.97
N GLN A 432 -16.73 15.54 -13.02
CA GLN A 432 -17.45 14.93 -11.91
C GLN A 432 -16.58 14.79 -10.68
N GLY A 433 -15.31 14.37 -10.84
CA GLY A 433 -14.33 14.36 -9.76
C GLY A 433 -14.09 15.74 -9.16
N ALA A 434 -14.01 16.79 -9.98
CA ALA A 434 -13.91 18.17 -9.50
C ALA A 434 -15.18 18.60 -8.72
N PHE A 435 -16.36 18.23 -9.17
CA PHE A 435 -17.63 18.44 -8.44
C PHE A 435 -17.59 17.74 -7.07
N GLU A 436 -17.19 16.48 -7.02
CA GLU A 436 -17.12 15.68 -5.79
C GLU A 436 -16.13 16.27 -4.77
N ILE A 437 -15.00 16.79 -5.23
CA ILE A 437 -14.02 17.49 -4.38
C ILE A 437 -14.57 18.83 -3.88
N GLY A 438 -15.20 19.62 -4.75
CA GLY A 438 -15.87 20.87 -4.35
C GLY A 438 -16.94 20.66 -3.28
N TYR A 439 -17.77 19.62 -3.47
CA TYR A 439 -18.74 19.20 -2.47
C TYR A 439 -18.10 18.81 -1.14
N TYR A 440 -17.05 18.00 -1.17
CA TYR A 440 -16.32 17.59 0.02
C TYR A 440 -15.72 18.79 0.77
N HIS A 441 -14.99 19.65 0.09
CA HIS A 441 -14.36 20.83 0.69
C HIS A 441 -15.36 21.78 1.35
N GLN A 442 -16.45 22.08 0.66
CA GLN A 442 -17.50 22.96 1.19
C GLN A 442 -18.19 22.33 2.40
N THR A 443 -18.40 21.02 2.38
CA THR A 443 -18.95 20.27 3.51
C THR A 443 -18.01 20.33 4.72
N GLN A 444 -16.71 20.16 4.52
CA GLN A 444 -15.73 20.25 5.62
C GLN A 444 -15.62 21.66 6.20
N LYS A 445 -15.70 22.70 5.36
CA LYS A 445 -15.72 24.11 5.83
C LYS A 445 -16.85 24.36 6.86
N ARG A 446 -17.99 23.72 6.69
CA ARG A 446 -19.12 23.84 7.62
C ARG A 446 -18.79 23.36 9.04
N PHE A 447 -17.93 22.34 9.15
CA PHE A 447 -17.55 21.73 10.43
C PHE A 447 -16.22 22.24 10.98
N ALA A 448 -15.51 23.08 10.23
CA ALA A 448 -14.32 23.74 10.76
C ALA A 448 -14.72 24.66 11.93
N LYS A 449 -14.03 24.54 13.06
CA LYS A 449 -14.25 25.42 14.21
C LYS A 449 -13.90 26.85 13.81
N LYS A 450 -14.69 27.82 14.26
CA LYS A 450 -14.50 29.27 14.09
C LYS A 450 -13.16 29.83 14.68
N ASN A 451 -12.28 29.00 15.18
CA ASN A 451 -11.11 29.37 15.95
C ASN A 451 -9.82 29.52 15.11
N GLU A 452 -9.92 29.52 13.77
CA GLU A 452 -8.75 29.75 12.88
C GLU A 452 -8.85 31.03 12.04
N GLU A 453 -9.76 31.94 12.38
CA GLU A 453 -9.89 33.27 11.74
C GLU A 453 -9.54 34.42 12.70
N GLU A 454 -8.51 34.26 13.55
CA GLU A 454 -7.85 35.40 14.25
C GLU A 454 -6.35 35.46 13.92
#